data_c352122c2322f3ac1d5b53708a8dc876
#
_entry.id   c352122c2322f3ac1d5b53708a8dc876
#
_cell.length_a   1.000
_cell.length_b   1.000
_cell.length_c   1.000
_cell.angle_alpha   90.00
_cell.angle_beta   90.00
_cell.angle_gamma   90.00
#
_symmetry.space_group_name_H-M   'P 1'
#
loop_
_entity.id
_entity.type
_entity.pdbx_description
1 polymer ?
#
loop_
_entity_poly.entity_id
_entity_poly.type
_entity_poly.pdbx_seq_one_letter_code
_entity_poly.pdbx_strand_id
1 'polypeptide(L)'
;MKKSEVIVVGAGIAGLTSAAILSKQGLSVTLIESHTQAGGCAGTFKRKNYIFDVGATQVAGLEKGGIHSRIFDFLDIPSPEATILDPACIVDLNDGGNPIPIWYEKSKWIAEREMQFPGSQRFWKLCTLIHESNWIFANNNPVLPISNFWDFSQLFKALVPSNLVTGVLLKSTIFDLLRICGLSNNERLIKFLNLQLKLYSQEDVYNTAALYGSTVLQMCQQPHGLWHLKKLSLIHI
;
A
#
# COMPACT_ATOMS: atom_id res chain seq x y z
N MET A 1 -16.49 -20.50 -31.96
CA MET A 1 -15.79 -19.82 -30.83
C MET A 1 -15.91 -18.29 -31.05
N LYS A 2 -16.38 -17.53 -30.06
CA LYS A 2 -16.32 -16.07 -30.15
C LYS A 2 -14.83 -15.65 -30.17
N LYS A 3 -14.46 -14.82 -31.13
CA LYS A 3 -13.09 -14.29 -31.23
C LYS A 3 -12.89 -13.25 -30.14
N SER A 4 -11.93 -13.46 -29.25
CA SER A 4 -11.58 -12.47 -28.23
C SER A 4 -10.78 -11.34 -28.85
N GLU A 5 -11.11 -10.09 -28.46
CA GLU A 5 -10.38 -8.89 -28.88
C GLU A 5 -9.13 -8.70 -28.01
N VAL A 6 -9.24 -9.11 -26.73
CA VAL A 6 -8.15 -8.99 -25.76
C VAL A 6 -7.98 -10.30 -25.01
N ILE A 7 -6.73 -10.70 -24.81
CA ILE A 7 -6.34 -11.80 -23.94
C ILE A 7 -5.54 -11.25 -22.77
N VAL A 8 -6.01 -11.54 -21.55
CA VAL A 8 -5.31 -11.21 -20.30
C VAL A 8 -4.73 -12.50 -19.74
N VAL A 9 -3.45 -12.51 -19.44
CA VAL A 9 -2.74 -13.69 -18.90
C VAL A 9 -2.43 -13.47 -17.42
N GLY A 10 -2.93 -14.36 -16.56
CA GLY A 10 -2.82 -14.31 -15.12
C GLY A 10 -4.06 -13.71 -14.46
N ALA A 11 -4.71 -14.49 -13.58
CA ALA A 11 -5.89 -14.06 -12.81
C ALA A 11 -5.54 -13.65 -11.36
N GLY A 12 -4.41 -12.97 -11.17
CA GLY A 12 -4.12 -12.20 -9.97
C GLY A 12 -4.92 -10.90 -9.95
N ILE A 13 -4.78 -10.09 -8.89
CA ILE A 13 -5.54 -8.84 -8.72
C ILE A 13 -5.42 -7.90 -9.94
N ALA A 14 -4.22 -7.75 -10.50
CA ALA A 14 -3.99 -6.91 -11.67
C ALA A 14 -4.71 -7.42 -12.92
N GLY A 15 -4.61 -8.72 -13.21
CA GLY A 15 -5.26 -9.33 -14.37
C GLY A 15 -6.78 -9.31 -14.26
N LEU A 16 -7.33 -9.64 -13.10
CA LEU A 16 -8.77 -9.58 -12.83
C LEU A 16 -9.30 -8.15 -13.00
N THR A 17 -8.62 -7.15 -12.41
CA THR A 17 -9.01 -5.75 -12.53
C THR A 17 -8.95 -5.27 -13.99
N SER A 18 -7.86 -5.58 -14.70
CA SER A 18 -7.71 -5.20 -16.11
C SER A 18 -8.79 -5.84 -16.99
N ALA A 19 -9.04 -7.13 -16.81
CA ALA A 19 -10.07 -7.85 -17.57
C ALA A 19 -11.48 -7.28 -17.29
N ALA A 20 -11.80 -6.99 -16.03
CA ALA A 20 -13.08 -6.42 -15.64
C ALA A 20 -13.29 -5.02 -16.23
N ILE A 21 -12.28 -4.14 -16.15
CA ILE A 21 -12.34 -2.78 -16.71
C ILE A 21 -12.52 -2.83 -18.23
N LEU A 22 -11.74 -3.64 -18.94
CA LEU A 22 -11.83 -3.78 -20.39
C LEU A 22 -13.19 -4.35 -20.82
N SER A 23 -13.70 -5.35 -20.10
CA SER A 23 -15.03 -5.92 -20.36
C SER A 23 -16.15 -4.90 -20.10
N LYS A 24 -16.04 -4.08 -19.04
CA LYS A 24 -16.97 -2.97 -18.76
C LYS A 24 -17.01 -1.94 -19.89
N GLN A 25 -15.88 -1.74 -20.58
CA GLN A 25 -15.77 -0.87 -21.75
C GLN A 25 -16.28 -1.50 -23.06
N GLY A 26 -16.83 -2.72 -22.99
CA GLY A 26 -17.46 -3.40 -24.12
C GLY A 26 -16.55 -4.31 -24.93
N LEU A 27 -15.28 -4.49 -24.54
CA LEU A 27 -14.37 -5.38 -25.23
C LEU A 27 -14.64 -6.86 -24.90
N SER A 28 -14.46 -7.75 -25.87
CA SER A 28 -14.52 -9.20 -25.66
C SER A 28 -13.18 -9.67 -25.08
N VAL A 29 -13.15 -9.97 -23.78
CA VAL A 29 -11.93 -10.33 -23.05
C VAL A 29 -11.91 -11.82 -22.71
N THR A 30 -10.76 -12.45 -22.93
CA THR A 30 -10.45 -13.80 -22.41
C THR A 30 -9.37 -13.69 -21.36
N LEU A 31 -9.67 -14.13 -20.13
CA LEU A 31 -8.71 -14.21 -19.03
C LEU A 31 -8.20 -15.67 -18.92
N ILE A 32 -6.88 -15.84 -18.95
CA ILE A 32 -6.20 -17.15 -18.86
C ILE A 32 -5.43 -17.21 -17.55
N GLU A 33 -5.65 -18.29 -16.79
CA GLU A 33 -4.94 -18.58 -15.53
C GLU A 33 -4.35 -19.98 -15.59
N SER A 34 -3.11 -20.13 -15.14
CA SER A 34 -2.42 -21.43 -15.10
C SER A 34 -2.76 -22.25 -13.87
N HIS A 35 -3.17 -21.60 -12.78
CA HIS A 35 -3.57 -22.25 -11.55
C HIS A 35 -5.06 -22.61 -11.56
N THR A 36 -5.45 -23.58 -10.74
CA THR A 36 -6.86 -24.02 -10.62
C THR A 36 -7.76 -22.99 -9.96
N GLN A 37 -7.19 -21.97 -9.33
CA GLN A 37 -7.91 -20.89 -8.65
C GLN A 37 -7.35 -19.54 -9.06
N ALA A 38 -8.24 -18.57 -9.29
CA ALA A 38 -7.88 -17.17 -9.45
C ALA A 38 -7.46 -16.55 -8.11
N GLY A 39 -6.73 -15.42 -8.16
CA GLY A 39 -6.37 -14.63 -6.98
C GLY A 39 -4.87 -14.37 -6.86
N GLY A 40 -4.02 -15.22 -7.41
CA GLY A 40 -2.56 -15.07 -7.29
C GLY A 40 -2.13 -15.04 -5.81
N CYS A 41 -1.33 -14.05 -5.41
CA CYS A 41 -0.89 -13.87 -4.02
C CYS A 41 -2.02 -13.48 -3.04
N ALA A 42 -3.16 -13.02 -3.55
CA ALA A 42 -4.36 -12.75 -2.75
C ALA A 42 -5.39 -13.90 -2.85
N GLY A 43 -4.94 -15.08 -3.22
CA GLY A 43 -5.75 -16.29 -3.24
C GLY A 43 -5.90 -16.92 -1.86
N THR A 44 -6.81 -17.90 -1.77
CA THR A 44 -7.01 -18.73 -0.59
C THR A 44 -6.96 -20.19 -0.99
N PHE A 45 -6.65 -21.06 -0.04
CA PHE A 45 -6.82 -22.50 -0.23
C PHE A 45 -7.57 -23.11 0.93
N LYS A 46 -8.28 -24.19 0.67
CA LYS A 46 -9.04 -24.92 1.68
C LYS A 46 -8.34 -26.24 2.02
N ARG A 47 -8.15 -26.50 3.30
CA ARG A 47 -7.67 -27.79 3.80
C ARG A 47 -8.61 -28.27 4.90
N LYS A 48 -9.31 -29.37 4.66
CA LYS A 48 -10.42 -29.85 5.49
C LYS A 48 -11.47 -28.76 5.68
N ASN A 49 -11.75 -28.34 6.91
CA ASN A 49 -12.73 -27.31 7.25
C ASN A 49 -12.10 -25.92 7.45
N TYR A 50 -10.80 -25.76 7.16
CA TYR A 50 -10.06 -24.52 7.34
C TYR A 50 -9.79 -23.85 6.00
N ILE A 51 -9.88 -22.52 5.98
CA ILE A 51 -9.50 -21.67 4.85
C ILE A 51 -8.24 -20.93 5.26
N PHE A 52 -7.27 -20.92 4.37
CA PHE A 52 -5.96 -20.27 4.58
C PHE A 52 -5.72 -19.27 3.45
N ASP A 53 -5.20 -18.10 3.80
CA ASP A 53 -4.73 -17.15 2.83
C ASP A 53 -3.35 -17.58 2.30
N VAL A 54 -3.13 -17.41 0.99
CA VAL A 54 -1.87 -17.81 0.35
C VAL A 54 -0.74 -16.85 0.70
N GLY A 55 -1.04 -15.55 0.77
CA GLY A 55 -0.04 -14.52 1.01
C GLY A 55 -0.63 -13.31 1.73
N ALA A 56 -1.25 -12.40 1.00
CA ALA A 56 -1.80 -11.17 1.56
C ALA A 56 -3.05 -11.43 2.38
N THR A 57 -3.02 -11.10 3.67
CA THR A 57 -4.17 -11.20 4.60
C THR A 57 -4.80 -9.84 4.89
N GLN A 58 -4.11 -8.77 4.55
CA GLN A 58 -4.52 -7.39 4.79
C GLN A 58 -4.63 -6.64 3.46
N VAL A 59 -5.66 -5.82 3.32
CA VAL A 59 -5.92 -5.03 2.12
C VAL A 59 -5.96 -3.55 2.50
N ALA A 60 -5.23 -2.72 1.77
CA ALA A 60 -5.33 -1.27 1.82
C ALA A 60 -6.21 -0.76 0.67
N GLY A 61 -6.70 0.47 0.75
CA GLY A 61 -7.41 1.13 -0.36
C GLY A 61 -8.90 0.79 -0.46
N LEU A 62 -9.50 0.24 0.60
CA LEU A 62 -10.94 0.01 0.71
C LEU A 62 -11.68 1.19 1.37
N GLU A 63 -10.98 2.15 1.91
CA GLU A 63 -11.57 3.38 2.42
C GLU A 63 -12.30 4.15 1.31
N LYS A 64 -13.24 5.00 1.69
CA LYS A 64 -13.99 5.83 0.74
C LYS A 64 -13.03 6.67 -0.12
N GLY A 65 -13.10 6.48 -1.44
CA GLY A 65 -12.20 7.12 -2.41
C GLY A 65 -10.82 6.45 -2.53
N GLY A 66 -10.57 5.37 -1.81
CA GLY A 66 -9.39 4.52 -1.99
C GLY A 66 -9.38 3.81 -3.34
N ILE A 67 -8.23 3.27 -3.72
CA ILE A 67 -8.07 2.70 -5.08
C ILE A 67 -9.04 1.55 -5.37
N HIS A 68 -9.23 0.63 -4.42
CA HIS A 68 -10.15 -0.48 -4.61
C HIS A 68 -11.60 -0.03 -4.59
N SER A 69 -11.99 0.87 -3.68
CA SER A 69 -13.32 1.47 -3.64
C SER A 69 -13.68 2.12 -4.97
N ARG A 70 -12.78 2.92 -5.56
CA ARG A 70 -12.97 3.55 -6.88
C ARG A 70 -13.12 2.54 -8.01
N ILE A 71 -12.41 1.40 -7.95
CA ILE A 71 -12.52 0.33 -8.95
C ILE A 71 -13.90 -0.35 -8.83
N PHE A 72 -14.35 -0.67 -7.62
CA PHE A 72 -15.69 -1.25 -7.40
C PHE A 72 -16.80 -0.31 -7.85
N ASP A 73 -16.70 0.97 -7.51
CA ASP A 73 -17.63 2.01 -7.98
C ASP A 73 -17.65 2.12 -9.51
N PHE A 74 -16.48 2.10 -10.16
CA PHE A 74 -16.39 2.14 -11.62
C PHE A 74 -17.02 0.90 -12.26
N LEU A 75 -16.87 -0.26 -11.66
CA LEU A 75 -17.41 -1.53 -12.18
C LEU A 75 -18.90 -1.73 -11.86
N ASP A 76 -19.51 -0.87 -11.03
CA ASP A 76 -20.87 -1.02 -10.49
C ASP A 76 -21.07 -2.35 -9.71
N ILE A 77 -20.04 -2.77 -8.97
CA ILE A 77 -20.10 -3.95 -8.12
C ILE A 77 -19.95 -3.56 -6.65
N PRO A 78 -20.60 -4.28 -5.72
CA PRO A 78 -20.49 -3.97 -4.30
C PRO A 78 -19.07 -4.22 -3.80
N SER A 79 -18.58 -3.33 -2.92
CA SER A 79 -17.33 -3.58 -2.19
C SER A 79 -17.48 -4.83 -1.31
N PRO A 80 -16.41 -5.62 -1.17
CA PRO A 80 -16.44 -6.81 -0.31
C PRO A 80 -16.64 -6.41 1.16
N GLU A 81 -17.28 -7.31 1.92
CA GLU A 81 -17.37 -7.12 3.37
C GLU A 81 -15.98 -7.18 4.00
N ALA A 82 -15.60 -6.10 4.66
CA ALA A 82 -14.29 -5.97 5.30
C ALA A 82 -14.41 -5.30 6.66
N THR A 83 -13.45 -5.58 7.53
CA THR A 83 -13.33 -4.97 8.86
C THR A 83 -12.00 -4.25 8.94
N ILE A 84 -12.01 -2.98 9.36
CA ILE A 84 -10.79 -2.23 9.65
C ILE A 84 -10.05 -2.87 10.82
N LEU A 85 -8.73 -2.97 10.70
CA LEU A 85 -7.87 -3.51 11.76
C LEU A 85 -7.40 -2.37 12.68
N ASP A 86 -7.68 -2.48 13.97
CA ASP A 86 -7.22 -1.54 14.98
C ASP A 86 -6.92 -2.27 16.32
N PRO A 87 -5.64 -2.55 16.62
CA PRO A 87 -4.45 -2.18 15.86
C PRO A 87 -4.31 -2.94 14.53
N ALA A 88 -3.68 -2.30 13.54
CA ALA A 88 -3.40 -2.90 12.24
C ALA A 88 -2.43 -4.10 12.36
N CYS A 89 -1.43 -3.98 13.21
CA CYS A 89 -0.53 -5.05 13.62
C CYS A 89 0.13 -4.71 14.96
N ILE A 90 0.78 -5.70 15.57
CA ILE A 90 1.57 -5.55 16.79
C ILE A 90 3.00 -6.00 16.48
N VAL A 91 3.97 -5.15 16.78
CA VAL A 91 5.40 -5.42 16.56
C VAL A 91 6.08 -5.72 17.87
N ASP A 92 6.61 -6.92 17.99
CA ASP A 92 7.50 -7.30 19.10
C ASP A 92 8.95 -7.20 18.63
N LEU A 93 9.72 -6.33 19.26
CA LEU A 93 11.13 -6.14 18.96
C LEU A 93 12.03 -7.19 19.62
N ASN A 94 11.48 -8.01 20.53
CA ASN A 94 12.23 -8.96 21.33
C ASN A 94 13.46 -8.32 22.00
N ASP A 95 13.26 -7.13 22.56
CA ASP A 95 14.29 -6.33 23.23
C ASP A 95 14.01 -6.14 24.73
N GLY A 96 13.04 -6.90 25.27
CA GLY A 96 12.56 -6.80 26.64
C GLY A 96 11.59 -5.63 26.89
N GLY A 97 11.31 -4.81 25.87
CA GLY A 97 10.28 -3.77 25.91
C GLY A 97 8.89 -4.30 25.61
N ASN A 98 7.88 -3.46 25.79
CA ASN A 98 6.51 -3.80 25.42
C ASN A 98 6.35 -3.92 23.90
N PRO A 99 5.51 -4.84 23.41
CA PRO A 99 5.09 -4.87 22.02
C PRO A 99 4.45 -3.54 21.59
N ILE A 100 4.66 -3.17 20.35
CA ILE A 100 4.27 -1.87 19.78
C ILE A 100 3.04 -2.07 18.89
N PRO A 101 1.83 -1.70 19.35
CA PRO A 101 0.64 -1.73 18.51
C PRO A 101 0.69 -0.57 17.50
N ILE A 102 0.45 -0.89 16.22
CA ILE A 102 0.31 0.12 15.17
C ILE A 102 -1.18 0.42 15.04
N TRP A 103 -1.60 1.52 15.67
CA TRP A 103 -2.99 1.91 15.73
C TRP A 103 -3.48 2.53 14.41
N TYR A 104 -4.70 2.19 14.02
CA TYR A 104 -5.42 2.87 12.94
C TYR A 104 -5.80 4.29 13.34
N GLU A 105 -6.32 4.47 14.55
CA GLU A 105 -6.69 5.77 15.06
C GLU A 105 -5.44 6.66 15.23
N LYS A 106 -5.44 7.80 14.53
CA LYS A 106 -4.27 8.70 14.44
C LYS A 106 -3.81 9.21 15.80
N SER A 107 -4.75 9.54 16.69
CA SER A 107 -4.44 10.05 18.04
C SER A 107 -3.73 8.98 18.89
N LYS A 108 -4.24 7.76 18.88
CA LYS A 108 -3.61 6.63 19.59
C LYS A 108 -2.21 6.34 19.04
N TRP A 109 -2.06 6.36 17.71
CA TRP A 109 -0.75 6.13 17.09
C TRP A 109 0.27 7.23 17.41
N ILE A 110 -0.16 8.49 17.50
CA ILE A 110 0.72 9.58 17.94
C ILE A 110 1.19 9.36 19.39
N ALA A 111 0.27 9.03 20.30
CA ALA A 111 0.62 8.76 21.71
C ALA A 111 1.57 7.56 21.83
N GLU A 112 1.31 6.47 21.10
CA GLU A 112 2.17 5.28 21.09
C GLU A 112 3.58 5.60 20.62
N ARG A 113 3.71 6.35 19.51
CA ARG A 113 5.03 6.75 18.98
C ARG A 113 5.83 7.62 19.95
N GLU A 114 5.14 8.52 20.66
CA GLU A 114 5.78 9.39 21.65
C GLU A 114 6.28 8.59 22.86
N MET A 115 5.52 7.59 23.27
CA MET A 115 5.91 6.67 24.36
C MET A 115 7.05 5.76 23.97
N GLN A 116 6.99 5.12 22.80
CA GLN A 116 7.95 4.11 22.36
C GLN A 116 9.25 4.71 21.78
N PHE A 117 9.15 5.89 21.14
CA PHE A 117 10.24 6.56 20.43
C PHE A 117 10.29 8.06 20.78
N PRO A 118 10.63 8.42 22.02
CA PRO A 118 10.71 9.83 22.41
C PRO A 118 11.63 10.64 21.49
N GLY A 119 11.21 11.84 21.14
CA GLY A 119 11.98 12.73 20.26
C GLY A 119 11.83 12.46 18.76
N SER A 120 11.03 11.46 18.35
CA SER A 120 10.85 11.09 16.93
C SER A 120 9.77 11.90 16.19
N GLN A 121 9.11 12.86 16.83
CA GLN A 121 7.98 13.61 16.27
C GLN A 121 8.31 14.29 14.93
N ARG A 122 9.53 14.85 14.82
CA ARG A 122 9.97 15.52 13.58
C ARG A 122 10.07 14.56 12.41
N PHE A 123 10.59 13.36 12.64
CA PHE A 123 10.68 12.30 11.63
C PHE A 123 9.28 11.91 11.14
N TRP A 124 8.35 11.65 12.05
CA TRP A 124 7.00 11.25 11.68
C TRP A 124 6.21 12.35 10.96
N LYS A 125 6.40 13.62 11.36
CA LYS A 125 5.83 14.76 10.64
C LYS A 125 6.36 14.86 9.21
N LEU A 126 7.67 14.62 9.01
CA LEU A 126 8.28 14.61 7.70
C LEU A 126 7.73 13.44 6.83
N CYS A 127 7.61 12.24 7.41
CA CYS A 127 6.99 11.10 6.71
C CYS A 127 5.54 11.41 6.30
N THR A 128 4.75 12.05 7.17
CA THR A 128 3.37 12.44 6.84
C THR A 128 3.32 13.42 5.68
N LEU A 129 4.17 14.46 5.70
CA LEU A 129 4.24 15.44 4.61
C LEU A 129 4.62 14.80 3.27
N ILE A 130 5.60 13.90 3.29
CA ILE A 130 6.01 13.15 2.10
C ILE A 130 4.87 12.27 1.59
N HIS A 131 4.21 11.55 2.48
CA HIS A 131 3.07 10.69 2.16
C HIS A 131 1.93 11.48 1.50
N GLU A 132 1.51 12.59 2.10
CA GLU A 132 0.44 13.43 1.57
C GLU A 132 0.79 13.97 0.17
N SER A 133 2.02 14.43 -0.02
CA SER A 133 2.51 14.89 -1.33
C SER A 133 2.50 13.77 -2.37
N ASN A 134 2.99 12.57 -2.02
CA ASN A 134 3.02 11.41 -2.91
C ASN A 134 1.61 10.94 -3.26
N TRP A 135 0.69 10.99 -2.29
CA TRP A 135 -0.69 10.57 -2.49
C TRP A 135 -1.45 11.49 -3.46
N ILE A 136 -1.26 12.80 -3.32
CA ILE A 136 -1.80 13.78 -4.28
C ILE A 136 -1.24 13.54 -5.68
N PHE A 137 0.07 13.34 -5.79
CA PHE A 137 0.73 13.02 -7.06
C PHE A 137 0.15 11.74 -7.69
N ALA A 138 0.05 10.65 -6.92
CA ALA A 138 -0.49 9.38 -7.41
C ALA A 138 -1.95 9.51 -7.86
N ASN A 139 -2.78 10.26 -7.14
CA ASN A 139 -4.18 10.49 -7.49
C ASN A 139 -4.38 11.33 -8.77
N ASN A 140 -3.36 12.09 -9.17
CA ASN A 140 -3.36 12.83 -10.43
C ASN A 140 -3.01 11.94 -11.64
N ASN A 141 -2.90 10.62 -11.45
CA ASN A 141 -2.65 9.61 -12.48
C ASN A 141 -1.42 9.91 -13.36
N PRO A 142 -0.21 10.08 -12.78
CA PRO A 142 1.01 10.26 -13.55
C PRO A 142 1.27 9.03 -14.43
N VAL A 143 1.80 9.24 -15.63
CA VAL A 143 2.22 8.13 -16.50
C VAL A 143 3.73 7.93 -16.36
N LEU A 144 4.12 6.75 -15.91
CA LEU A 144 5.51 6.35 -15.69
C LEU A 144 5.74 4.90 -16.21
N PRO A 145 6.89 4.59 -16.84
CA PRO A 145 7.96 5.52 -17.22
C PRO A 145 7.56 6.42 -18.38
N ILE A 146 8.24 7.57 -18.50
CA ILE A 146 8.02 8.52 -19.60
C ILE A 146 8.62 7.91 -20.88
N SER A 147 7.79 7.68 -21.89
CA SER A 147 8.19 7.10 -23.17
C SER A 147 8.01 8.08 -24.35
N ASN A 148 7.15 9.07 -24.20
CA ASN A 148 6.82 10.02 -25.25
C ASN A 148 6.38 11.39 -24.67
N PHE A 149 6.14 12.36 -25.55
CA PHE A 149 5.77 13.73 -25.15
C PHE A 149 4.42 13.80 -24.45
N TRP A 150 3.48 12.92 -24.77
CA TRP A 150 2.19 12.86 -24.07
C TRP A 150 2.37 12.41 -22.62
N ASP A 151 3.16 11.37 -22.37
CA ASP A 151 3.49 10.89 -21.01
C ASP A 151 4.13 12.01 -20.18
N PHE A 152 5.07 12.76 -20.80
CA PHE A 152 5.69 13.92 -20.16
C PHE A 152 4.66 14.97 -19.77
N SER A 153 3.69 15.25 -20.67
CA SER A 153 2.61 16.21 -20.38
C SER A 153 1.71 15.75 -19.22
N GLN A 154 1.42 14.44 -19.12
CA GLN A 154 0.64 13.88 -18.01
C GLN A 154 1.43 13.95 -16.70
N LEU A 155 2.73 13.61 -16.72
CA LEU A 155 3.58 13.79 -15.56
C LEU A 155 3.58 15.24 -15.07
N PHE A 156 3.76 16.20 -15.98
CA PHE A 156 3.77 17.63 -15.63
C PHE A 156 2.46 18.08 -15.01
N LYS A 157 1.32 17.61 -15.53
CA LYS A 157 -0.02 17.92 -14.98
C LYS A 157 -0.23 17.29 -13.59
N ALA A 158 0.40 16.16 -13.33
CA ALA A 158 0.29 15.47 -12.05
C ALA A 158 1.10 16.13 -10.93
N LEU A 159 2.13 16.92 -11.27
CA LEU A 159 2.97 17.61 -10.30
C LEU A 159 2.19 18.71 -9.58
N VAL A 160 2.36 18.76 -8.27
CA VAL A 160 1.86 19.82 -7.39
C VAL A 160 3.03 20.50 -6.67
N PRO A 161 2.89 21.73 -6.16
CA PRO A 161 4.00 22.45 -5.52
C PRO A 161 4.70 21.65 -4.41
N SER A 162 3.98 20.84 -3.65
CA SER A 162 4.57 19.97 -2.62
C SER A 162 5.54 18.94 -3.19
N ASN A 163 5.35 18.48 -4.44
CA ASN A 163 6.27 17.54 -5.08
C ASN A 163 7.63 18.17 -5.38
N LEU A 164 7.72 19.48 -5.57
CA LEU A 164 9.01 20.17 -5.72
C LEU A 164 9.81 20.10 -4.42
N VAL A 165 9.13 20.21 -3.27
CA VAL A 165 9.78 20.08 -1.96
C VAL A 165 10.22 18.64 -1.70
N THR A 166 9.37 17.66 -1.99
CA THR A 166 9.71 16.24 -1.80
C THR A 166 10.64 15.71 -2.89
N GLY A 167 10.69 16.35 -4.05
CA GLY A 167 11.55 15.99 -5.17
C GLY A 167 13.06 16.03 -4.83
N VAL A 168 13.49 16.88 -3.91
CA VAL A 168 14.87 16.89 -3.42
C VAL A 168 15.26 15.62 -2.66
N LEU A 169 14.26 14.86 -2.21
CA LEU A 169 14.43 13.60 -1.49
C LEU A 169 14.38 12.35 -2.39
N LEU A 170 14.31 12.52 -3.72
CA LEU A 170 14.19 11.40 -4.68
C LEU A 170 15.33 10.37 -4.54
N LYS A 171 16.52 10.81 -4.16
CA LYS A 171 17.69 9.93 -3.96
C LYS A 171 17.95 9.61 -2.48
N SER A 172 17.12 10.11 -1.58
CA SER A 172 17.27 9.89 -0.14
C SER A 172 16.67 8.57 0.29
N THR A 173 17.20 8.00 1.35
CA THR A 173 16.68 6.81 2.03
C THR A 173 15.93 7.19 3.30
N ILE A 174 15.25 6.23 3.92
CA ILE A 174 14.64 6.42 5.25
C ILE A 174 15.70 6.76 6.29
N PHE A 175 16.92 6.18 6.16
CA PHE A 175 18.02 6.51 7.07
C PHE A 175 18.49 7.96 6.91
N ASP A 176 18.46 8.51 5.70
CA ASP A 176 18.77 9.93 5.50
C ASP A 176 17.75 10.83 6.21
N LEU A 177 16.47 10.48 6.21
CA LEU A 177 15.44 11.20 6.99
C LEU A 177 15.71 11.11 8.49
N LEU A 178 16.09 9.93 8.99
CA LEU A 178 16.47 9.76 10.40
C LEU A 178 17.67 10.65 10.74
N ARG A 179 18.68 10.70 9.89
CA ARG A 179 19.87 11.54 10.06
C ARG A 179 19.53 13.04 10.10
N ILE A 180 18.70 13.52 9.17
CA ILE A 180 18.19 14.91 9.13
C ILE A 180 17.42 15.25 10.41
N CYS A 181 16.75 14.27 11.01
CA CYS A 181 15.99 14.45 12.25
C CYS A 181 16.82 14.22 13.52
N GLY A 182 18.11 13.88 13.41
CA GLY A 182 18.99 13.62 14.56
C GLY A 182 18.74 12.27 15.24
N LEU A 183 18.17 11.29 14.51
CA LEU A 183 17.75 9.99 15.04
C LEU A 183 18.60 8.81 14.52
N SER A 184 19.75 9.10 13.90
CA SER A 184 20.63 8.07 13.33
C SER A 184 21.16 7.06 14.36
N ASN A 185 21.17 7.40 15.64
CA ASN A 185 21.62 6.54 16.73
C ASN A 185 20.46 5.94 17.55
N ASN A 186 19.20 6.13 17.13
CA ASN A 186 18.06 5.54 17.81
C ASN A 186 17.86 4.09 17.34
N GLU A 187 18.61 3.15 17.92
CA GLU A 187 18.62 1.75 17.52
C GLU A 187 17.25 1.09 17.62
N ARG A 188 16.46 1.43 18.65
CA ARG A 188 15.11 0.88 18.83
C ARG A 188 14.18 1.32 17.70
N LEU A 189 14.19 2.60 17.32
CA LEU A 189 13.42 3.12 16.20
C LEU A 189 13.88 2.49 14.87
N ILE A 190 15.19 2.40 14.65
CA ILE A 190 15.75 1.76 13.45
C ILE A 190 15.31 0.30 13.35
N LYS A 191 15.38 -0.46 14.44
CA LYS A 191 14.93 -1.85 14.47
C LYS A 191 13.43 -1.98 14.13
N PHE A 192 12.59 -1.12 14.72
CA PHE A 192 11.17 -1.05 14.42
C PHE A 192 10.91 -0.75 12.94
N LEU A 193 11.55 0.29 12.41
CA LEU A 193 11.39 0.68 10.99
C LEU A 193 11.88 -0.42 10.05
N ASN A 194 12.98 -1.09 10.35
CA ASN A 194 13.48 -2.20 9.55
C ASN A 194 12.47 -3.34 9.44
N LEU A 195 11.79 -3.70 10.55
CA LEU A 195 10.74 -4.73 10.51
C LEU A 195 9.55 -4.30 9.65
N GLN A 196 9.12 -3.02 9.76
CA GLN A 196 8.02 -2.50 8.96
C GLN A 196 8.40 -2.42 7.47
N LEU A 197 9.57 -1.91 7.15
CA LEU A 197 10.00 -1.73 5.76
C LEU A 197 10.25 -3.08 5.07
N LYS A 198 10.82 -4.07 5.77
CA LYS A 198 11.00 -5.42 5.22
C LYS A 198 9.68 -6.07 4.81
N LEU A 199 8.59 -5.76 5.49
CA LEU A 199 7.26 -6.26 5.13
C LEU A 199 6.79 -5.73 3.76
N TYR A 200 7.15 -4.49 3.40
CA TYR A 200 6.66 -3.81 2.20
C TYR A 200 7.69 -3.73 1.06
N SER A 201 8.95 -3.40 1.40
CA SER A 201 10.04 -3.19 0.42
C SER A 201 11.01 -4.35 0.34
N GLN A 202 10.97 -5.27 1.31
CA GLN A 202 11.97 -6.33 1.54
C GLN A 202 13.38 -5.79 1.84
N GLU A 203 13.49 -4.47 2.07
CA GLU A 203 14.73 -3.74 2.33
C GLU A 203 14.69 -3.10 3.71
N ASP A 204 15.83 -2.62 4.17
CA ASP A 204 16.00 -1.91 5.44
C ASP A 204 15.93 -0.37 5.27
N VAL A 205 16.15 0.38 6.36
CA VAL A 205 16.15 1.84 6.34
C VAL A 205 17.22 2.45 5.44
N TYR A 206 18.34 1.73 5.21
CA TYR A 206 19.49 2.22 4.44
C TYR A 206 19.24 2.13 2.94
N ASN A 207 18.43 1.20 2.50
CA ASN A 207 18.15 0.88 1.10
C ASN A 207 16.75 1.29 0.65
N THR A 208 15.80 1.46 1.58
CA THR A 208 14.44 1.89 1.23
C THR A 208 14.41 3.37 0.88
N ALA A 209 13.95 3.70 -0.33
CA ALA A 209 13.78 5.08 -0.79
C ALA A 209 12.85 5.87 0.15
N ALA A 210 13.23 7.10 0.50
CA ALA A 210 12.51 7.95 1.46
C ALA A 210 11.05 8.18 1.07
N LEU A 211 10.78 8.43 -0.21
CA LEU A 211 9.42 8.69 -0.70
C LEU A 211 8.53 7.45 -0.54
N TYR A 212 9.02 6.27 -0.93
CA TYR A 212 8.29 5.03 -0.80
C TYR A 212 8.10 4.64 0.67
N GLY A 213 9.19 4.59 1.44
CA GLY A 213 9.15 4.18 2.85
C GLY A 213 8.25 5.08 3.69
N SER A 214 8.31 6.41 3.50
CA SER A 214 7.42 7.35 4.20
C SER A 214 5.96 7.07 3.88
N THR A 215 5.64 6.70 2.64
CA THR A 215 4.27 6.39 2.23
C THR A 215 3.75 5.12 2.88
N VAL A 216 4.48 4.01 2.81
CA VAL A 216 4.03 2.73 3.37
C VAL A 216 3.94 2.75 4.90
N LEU A 217 4.79 3.52 5.58
CA LEU A 217 4.72 3.71 7.04
C LEU A 217 3.47 4.44 7.51
N GLN A 218 2.71 5.09 6.62
CA GLN A 218 1.47 5.81 6.92
C GLN A 218 0.21 5.05 6.51
N MET A 219 0.33 3.93 5.78
CA MET A 219 -0.82 3.21 5.23
C MET A 219 -1.72 2.57 6.29
N CYS A 220 -1.19 2.31 7.48
CA CYS A 220 -1.96 1.70 8.57
C CYS A 220 -2.90 2.67 9.28
N GLN A 221 -2.72 3.99 9.12
CA GLN A 221 -3.42 5.03 9.86
C GLN A 221 -4.51 5.70 9.03
N GLN A 222 -5.43 6.37 9.74
CA GLN A 222 -6.41 7.25 9.13
C GLN A 222 -5.75 8.28 8.20
N PRO A 223 -6.35 8.57 7.02
CA PRO A 223 -7.67 8.10 6.53
C PRO A 223 -7.66 6.72 5.86
N HIS A 224 -6.50 6.10 5.64
CA HIS A 224 -6.34 4.85 4.88
C HIS A 224 -6.73 3.62 5.72
N GLY A 225 -5.76 2.96 6.32
CA GLY A 225 -5.95 1.78 7.15
C GLY A 225 -5.77 0.45 6.40
N LEU A 226 -5.62 -0.61 7.18
CA LEU A 226 -5.58 -1.97 6.70
C LEU A 226 -6.88 -2.69 7.05
N TRP A 227 -7.39 -3.46 6.11
CA TRP A 227 -8.66 -4.14 6.20
C TRP A 227 -8.48 -5.64 6.13
N HIS A 228 -9.26 -6.36 6.91
CA HIS A 228 -9.41 -7.80 6.80
C HIS A 228 -10.75 -8.11 6.10
N LEU A 229 -10.68 -8.85 4.99
CA LEU A 229 -11.87 -9.30 4.27
C LEU A 229 -12.53 -10.46 5.01
N LYS A 230 -13.84 -10.41 5.24
CA LYS A 230 -14.57 -11.45 5.99
C LYS A 230 -14.59 -12.82 5.29
N LYS A 231 -14.43 -12.84 3.99
CA LYS A 231 -14.29 -14.06 3.17
C LYS A 231 -13.22 -13.77 2.14
N LEU A 232 -11.97 -13.97 2.51
CA LEU A 232 -10.84 -13.73 1.62
C LEU A 232 -10.80 -14.83 0.57
N SER A 233 -11.59 -14.64 -0.47
CA SER A 233 -11.38 -15.28 -1.74
C SER A 233 -11.83 -14.30 -2.80
N LEU A 234 -10.90 -13.85 -3.64
CA LEU A 234 -11.20 -13.07 -4.86
C LEU A 234 -12.19 -13.81 -5.79
N ILE A 235 -12.49 -15.08 -5.49
CA ILE A 235 -13.48 -15.90 -6.21
C ILE A 235 -14.93 -15.46 -5.93
N HIS A 236 -15.16 -14.59 -4.95
CA HIS A 236 -16.49 -14.05 -4.61
C HIS A 236 -16.74 -12.63 -5.12
N ILE A 237 -15.84 -12.08 -5.95
CA ILE A 237 -16.02 -10.80 -6.63
C ILE A 237 -16.64 -11.00 -8.00
#